data_bbd4d9fefcc668df01cc7d0c51078891
#
_entry.id   bbd4d9fefcc668df01cc7d0c51078891
#
_cell.length_a   1.000
_cell.length_b   1.000
_cell.length_c   1.000
_cell.angle_alpha   90.00
_cell.angle_beta   90.00
_cell.angle_gamma   90.00
#
_symmetry.space_group_name_H-M   'P 1'
#
loop_
_entity.id
_entity.type
_entity.pdbx_description
1 polymer ?
#
loop_
_entity_poly.entity_id
_entity_poly.type
_entity_poly.pdbx_seq_one_letter_code
_entity_poly.pdbx_strand_id
1 'polypeptide(L)'
;MKNNNKYKVLVLSDLTDDSINVLQTATKVAQIIDGQVDLFHVRKATNVVKQSNQLAAMRAINDNYKAIEKELNSLAGSVSEIDEIKINPVFSFGNIKKQIENHIETTKPDIVVLGKRKSVKPALFGDKIIPFVLKKFKGEVLLIDKDTVWDTQALSVGLFNATDNVDSNSQFIHHVIARSEKPVRAFKVADKTIAENEGNDPTLKEVVSYIFEKHDDALKTISNYMSKNKVNLMFVDRKPSTSKVATGLS
;
A
#
# COMPACT_ATOMS: atom_id res chain seq x y z
N MET A 1 29.02 -6.52 3.14
CA MET A 1 28.05 -6.44 4.27
C MET A 1 26.76 -7.09 3.81
N LYS A 2 26.30 -8.15 4.46
CA LYS A 2 24.95 -8.72 4.18
C LYS A 2 23.94 -7.72 4.72
N ASN A 3 23.23 -7.02 3.82
CA ASN A 3 22.04 -6.25 4.21
C ASN A 3 21.01 -7.26 4.73
N ASN A 4 20.87 -7.31 6.05
CA ASN A 4 19.90 -8.16 6.71
C ASN A 4 18.56 -7.39 6.79
N ASN A 5 18.05 -6.98 5.62
CA ASN A 5 16.77 -6.28 5.56
C ASN A 5 15.67 -7.20 6.06
N LYS A 6 14.92 -6.72 7.04
CA LYS A 6 13.90 -7.51 7.75
C LYS A 6 12.63 -7.70 6.92
N TYR A 7 12.29 -6.73 6.08
CA TYR A 7 11.07 -6.74 5.27
C TYR A 7 11.33 -6.57 3.79
N LYS A 8 10.49 -7.20 2.96
CA LYS A 8 10.43 -7.03 1.51
C LYS A 8 9.22 -6.19 1.14
N VAL A 9 9.45 -5.01 0.60
CA VAL A 9 8.42 -4.05 0.18
C VAL A 9 8.32 -4.07 -1.35
N LEU A 10 7.18 -4.48 -1.88
CA LEU A 10 6.88 -4.49 -3.31
C LEU A 10 6.02 -3.28 -3.68
N VAL A 11 6.56 -2.34 -4.43
CA VAL A 11 5.84 -1.17 -4.94
C VAL A 11 5.32 -1.45 -6.34
N LEU A 12 4.00 -1.46 -6.52
CA LEU A 12 3.37 -1.60 -7.84
C LEU A 12 3.20 -0.23 -8.49
N SER A 13 3.94 0.02 -9.56
CA SER A 13 3.91 1.30 -10.29
C SER A 13 3.19 1.18 -11.62
N ASP A 14 2.42 2.22 -11.96
CA ASP A 14 1.82 2.40 -13.28
C ASP A 14 2.61 3.39 -14.18
N LEU A 15 3.77 3.84 -13.69
CA LEU A 15 4.67 4.79 -14.36
C LEU A 15 3.94 6.08 -14.80
N THR A 16 3.09 6.62 -13.94
CA THR A 16 2.50 7.95 -14.10
C THR A 16 3.28 8.98 -13.30
N ASP A 17 3.08 10.27 -13.58
CA ASP A 17 3.79 11.37 -12.92
C ASP A 17 3.70 11.29 -11.39
N ASP A 18 2.57 10.80 -10.88
CA ASP A 18 2.37 10.62 -9.42
C ASP A 18 3.13 9.41 -8.82
N SER A 19 3.72 8.54 -9.66
CA SER A 19 4.43 7.34 -9.17
C SER A 19 5.63 7.68 -8.29
N ILE A 20 6.23 8.87 -8.48
CA ILE A 20 7.35 9.34 -7.66
C ILE A 20 6.93 9.53 -6.20
N ASN A 21 5.78 10.15 -5.92
CA ASN A 21 5.28 10.37 -4.56
C ASN A 21 4.97 9.06 -3.84
N VAL A 22 4.40 8.09 -4.59
CA VAL A 22 4.13 6.76 -4.05
C VAL A 22 5.41 6.04 -3.70
N LEU A 23 6.42 6.09 -4.57
CA LEU A 23 7.70 5.44 -4.35
C LEU A 23 8.46 6.10 -3.18
N GLN A 24 8.52 7.43 -3.11
CA GLN A 24 9.14 8.16 -2.00
C GLN A 24 8.47 7.82 -0.65
N THR A 25 7.15 7.75 -0.61
CA THR A 25 6.46 7.35 0.62
C THR A 25 6.77 5.90 0.99
N ALA A 26 6.81 5.00 0.01
CA ALA A 26 7.15 3.60 0.23
C ALA A 26 8.60 3.42 0.73
N THR A 27 9.56 4.18 0.19
CA THR A 27 10.96 4.15 0.65
C THR A 27 11.10 4.62 2.08
N LYS A 28 10.41 5.69 2.46
CA LYS A 28 10.38 6.18 3.85
C LYS A 28 9.79 5.15 4.81
N VAL A 29 8.72 4.44 4.42
CA VAL A 29 8.19 3.33 5.22
C VAL A 29 9.23 2.21 5.31
N ALA A 30 9.86 1.86 4.20
CA ALA A 30 10.89 0.82 4.17
C ALA A 30 12.09 1.15 5.08
N GLN A 31 12.53 2.41 5.14
CA GLN A 31 13.56 2.86 6.08
C GLN A 31 13.15 2.68 7.54
N ILE A 32 11.89 3.02 7.87
CA ILE A 32 11.36 2.84 9.23
C ILE A 32 11.41 1.38 9.68
N ILE A 33 11.22 0.44 8.78
CA ILE A 33 11.10 -1.00 9.10
C ILE A 33 12.32 -1.83 8.70
N ASP A 34 13.42 -1.22 8.29
CA ASP A 34 14.60 -1.90 7.76
C ASP A 34 14.26 -2.81 6.55
N GLY A 35 13.43 -2.29 5.63
CA GLY A 35 12.96 -3.00 4.45
C GLY A 35 13.82 -2.77 3.21
N GLN A 36 13.78 -3.72 2.27
CA GLN A 36 14.24 -3.56 0.91
C GLN A 36 13.08 -3.25 -0.02
N VAL A 37 13.30 -2.46 -1.08
CA VAL A 37 12.25 -2.01 -1.99
C VAL A 37 12.46 -2.59 -3.39
N ASP A 38 11.45 -3.33 -3.87
CA ASP A 38 11.32 -3.73 -5.26
C ASP A 38 10.26 -2.85 -5.94
N LEU A 39 10.62 -2.19 -7.03
CA LEU A 39 9.72 -1.39 -7.86
C LEU A 39 9.29 -2.21 -9.06
N PHE A 40 8.02 -2.62 -9.11
CA PHE A 40 7.51 -3.50 -10.15
C PHE A 40 6.49 -2.83 -11.06
N HIS A 41 6.73 -2.94 -12.37
CA HIS A 41 5.83 -2.46 -13.41
C HIS A 41 5.38 -3.60 -14.33
N VAL A 42 4.12 -3.56 -14.79
CA VAL A 42 3.63 -4.50 -15.82
C VAL A 42 3.10 -3.73 -17.02
N ARG A 43 3.69 -3.97 -18.17
CA ARG A 43 3.23 -3.43 -19.46
C ARG A 43 2.38 -4.47 -20.20
N LYS A 44 1.20 -4.04 -20.69
CA LYS A 44 0.39 -4.90 -21.54
C LYS A 44 1.08 -5.20 -22.87
N ALA A 45 1.01 -6.45 -23.32
CA ALA A 45 1.63 -6.90 -24.57
C ALA A 45 0.91 -6.46 -25.87
N THR A 46 -0.13 -5.62 -25.77
CA THR A 46 -1.15 -5.42 -26.81
C THR A 46 -0.72 -4.69 -28.08
N ASN A 47 0.50 -4.11 -28.15
CA ASN A 47 0.85 -3.22 -29.25
C ASN A 47 1.91 -3.76 -30.22
N VAL A 48 2.43 -4.96 -30.02
CA VAL A 48 3.57 -5.46 -30.79
C VAL A 48 3.17 -6.26 -32.03
N VAL A 49 1.96 -6.79 -32.06
CA VAL A 49 1.52 -7.80 -33.06
C VAL A 49 0.97 -7.18 -34.36
N LYS A 50 0.87 -5.86 -34.48
CA LYS A 50 0.25 -5.22 -35.65
C LYS A 50 1.20 -4.93 -36.81
N GLN A 51 2.47 -5.33 -36.73
CA GLN A 51 3.42 -5.09 -37.82
C GLN A 51 3.55 -6.31 -38.72
N SER A 52 3.42 -6.08 -40.02
CA SER A 52 3.46 -7.09 -41.08
C SER A 52 4.84 -7.67 -41.35
N ASN A 53 5.90 -7.13 -40.70
CA ASN A 53 7.30 -7.56 -40.87
C ASN A 53 7.87 -7.98 -39.50
N GLN A 54 8.36 -9.22 -39.42
CA GLN A 54 8.96 -9.79 -38.20
C GLN A 54 10.14 -8.97 -37.64
N LEU A 55 11.00 -8.44 -38.52
CA LEU A 55 12.13 -7.61 -38.09
C LEU A 55 11.68 -6.27 -37.48
N ALA A 56 10.66 -5.67 -38.05
CA ALA A 56 10.06 -4.45 -37.50
C ALA A 56 9.36 -4.72 -36.15
N ALA A 57 8.69 -5.86 -36.03
CA ALA A 57 8.08 -6.27 -34.78
C ALA A 57 9.13 -6.51 -33.67
N MET A 58 10.23 -7.18 -33.98
CA MET A 58 11.33 -7.41 -33.02
C MET A 58 12.00 -6.08 -32.58
N ARG A 59 12.22 -5.16 -33.52
CA ARG A 59 12.75 -3.83 -33.18
C ARG A 59 11.80 -3.08 -32.25
N ALA A 60 10.51 -3.05 -32.56
CA ALA A 60 9.50 -2.38 -31.75
C ALA A 60 9.41 -2.99 -30.32
N ILE A 61 9.55 -4.32 -30.19
CA ILE A 61 9.63 -4.98 -28.89
C ILE A 61 10.86 -4.49 -28.11
N ASN A 62 12.01 -4.50 -28.74
CA ASN A 62 13.27 -4.11 -28.12
C ASN A 62 13.29 -2.64 -27.71
N ASP A 63 12.74 -1.76 -28.57
CA ASP A 63 12.64 -0.34 -28.27
C ASP A 63 11.68 -0.08 -27.09
N ASN A 64 10.54 -0.77 -27.07
CA ASN A 64 9.63 -0.71 -25.90
C ASN A 64 10.29 -1.22 -24.62
N TYR A 65 11.07 -2.30 -24.71
CA TYR A 65 11.81 -2.85 -23.57
C TYR A 65 12.76 -1.79 -23.00
N LYS A 66 13.62 -1.22 -23.85
CA LYS A 66 14.60 -0.20 -23.47
C LYS A 66 13.94 1.06 -22.91
N ALA A 67 12.80 1.47 -23.49
CA ALA A 67 12.06 2.65 -23.03
C ALA A 67 11.54 2.44 -21.60
N ILE A 68 10.92 1.28 -21.32
CA ILE A 68 10.39 0.96 -19.98
C ILE A 68 11.53 0.84 -18.97
N GLU A 69 12.60 0.14 -19.35
CA GLU A 69 13.78 -0.02 -18.49
C GLU A 69 14.39 1.33 -18.11
N LYS A 70 14.53 2.23 -19.08
CA LYS A 70 15.04 3.59 -18.86
C LYS A 70 14.11 4.38 -17.93
N GLU A 71 12.80 4.35 -18.17
CA GLU A 71 11.80 5.06 -17.37
C GLU A 71 11.78 4.56 -15.93
N LEU A 72 11.80 3.24 -15.74
CA LEU A 72 11.78 2.61 -14.43
C LEU A 72 13.07 2.86 -13.64
N ASN A 73 14.23 2.77 -14.32
CA ASN A 73 15.53 3.08 -13.72
C ASN A 73 15.65 4.56 -13.36
N SER A 74 15.12 5.45 -14.19
CA SER A 74 15.09 6.89 -13.90
C SER A 74 14.25 7.19 -12.65
N LEU A 75 13.06 6.58 -12.55
CA LEU A 75 12.20 6.73 -11.38
C LEU A 75 12.87 6.16 -10.12
N ALA A 76 13.43 4.98 -10.19
CA ALA A 76 14.15 4.36 -9.07
C ALA A 76 15.38 5.18 -8.65
N GLY A 77 16.18 5.67 -9.62
CA GLY A 77 17.37 6.46 -9.39
C GLY A 77 17.08 7.78 -8.69
N SER A 78 16.07 8.52 -9.18
CA SER A 78 15.70 9.81 -8.59
C SER A 78 15.29 9.71 -7.11
N VAL A 79 14.65 8.62 -6.71
CA VAL A 79 14.24 8.41 -5.31
C VAL A 79 15.39 7.80 -4.49
N SER A 80 16.17 6.88 -5.06
CA SER A 80 17.33 6.28 -4.36
C SER A 80 18.36 7.32 -3.95
N GLU A 81 18.60 8.34 -4.78
CA GLU A 81 19.55 9.42 -4.50
C GLU A 81 19.09 10.31 -3.33
N ILE A 82 17.77 10.55 -3.23
CA ILE A 82 17.20 11.40 -2.18
C ILE A 82 17.12 10.67 -0.84
N ASP A 83 16.66 9.42 -0.87
CA ASP A 83 16.34 8.65 0.33
C ASP A 83 17.48 7.72 0.77
N GLU A 84 18.60 7.69 0.05
CA GLU A 84 19.77 6.82 0.33
C GLU A 84 19.40 5.33 0.49
N ILE A 85 18.33 4.89 -0.20
CA ILE A 85 17.83 3.53 -0.16
C ILE A 85 17.99 2.85 -1.52
N LYS A 86 18.43 1.59 -1.52
CA LYS A 86 18.51 0.81 -2.76
C LYS A 86 17.12 0.35 -3.19
N ILE A 87 16.72 0.76 -4.39
CA ILE A 87 15.50 0.31 -5.05
C ILE A 87 15.88 -0.64 -6.17
N ASN A 88 15.22 -1.79 -6.25
CA ASN A 88 15.41 -2.78 -7.31
C ASN A 88 14.27 -2.65 -8.34
N PRO A 89 14.52 -2.05 -9.53
CA PRO A 89 13.52 -1.93 -10.57
C PRO A 89 13.35 -3.23 -11.35
N VAL A 90 12.12 -3.69 -11.46
CA VAL A 90 11.75 -4.92 -12.19
C VAL A 90 10.51 -4.66 -13.02
N PHE A 91 10.43 -5.22 -14.24
CA PHE A 91 9.21 -5.14 -15.02
C PHE A 91 8.90 -6.44 -15.78
N SER A 92 7.66 -6.56 -16.23
CA SER A 92 7.16 -7.70 -16.97
C SER A 92 6.18 -7.27 -18.06
N PHE A 93 6.04 -8.11 -19.08
CA PHE A 93 5.02 -7.96 -20.11
C PHE A 93 3.91 -8.98 -19.95
N GLY A 94 2.66 -8.58 -20.20
CA GLY A 94 1.55 -9.50 -20.23
C GLY A 94 0.27 -9.02 -19.56
N ASN A 95 -0.51 -9.99 -19.07
CA ASN A 95 -1.71 -9.69 -18.29
C ASN A 95 -1.31 -9.19 -16.91
N ILE A 96 -1.72 -7.98 -16.57
CA ILE A 96 -1.29 -7.27 -15.39
C ILE A 96 -1.55 -8.07 -14.11
N LYS A 97 -2.77 -8.56 -13.92
CA LYS A 97 -3.13 -9.30 -12.70
C LYS A 97 -2.32 -10.59 -12.57
N LYS A 98 -2.14 -11.31 -13.68
CA LYS A 98 -1.38 -12.56 -13.69
C LYS A 98 0.10 -12.31 -13.41
N GLN A 99 0.70 -11.25 -13.98
CA GLN A 99 2.10 -10.93 -13.73
C GLN A 99 2.33 -10.44 -12.29
N ILE A 100 1.41 -9.66 -11.73
CA ILE A 100 1.45 -9.27 -10.31
C ILE A 100 1.35 -10.51 -9.41
N GLU A 101 0.41 -11.42 -9.66
CA GLU A 101 0.22 -12.66 -8.90
C GLU A 101 1.49 -13.51 -8.94
N ASN A 102 2.03 -13.79 -10.13
CA ASN A 102 3.26 -14.55 -10.30
C ASN A 102 4.46 -13.90 -9.58
N HIS A 103 4.57 -12.57 -9.66
CA HIS A 103 5.67 -11.85 -9.01
C HIS A 103 5.56 -11.92 -7.48
N ILE A 104 4.37 -11.75 -6.92
CA ILE A 104 4.09 -11.92 -5.48
C ILE A 104 4.42 -13.35 -5.02
N GLU A 105 4.01 -14.37 -5.77
CA GLU A 105 4.28 -15.77 -5.44
C GLU A 105 5.78 -16.10 -5.46
N THR A 106 6.52 -15.50 -6.39
CA THR A 106 7.95 -15.74 -6.56
C THR A 106 8.79 -15.01 -5.52
N THR A 107 8.52 -13.72 -5.30
CA THR A 107 9.33 -12.85 -4.43
C THR A 107 8.91 -12.90 -2.97
N LYS A 108 7.65 -13.31 -2.71
CA LYS A 108 7.04 -13.38 -1.38
C LYS A 108 7.28 -12.10 -0.58
N PRO A 109 6.76 -10.95 -1.05
CA PRO A 109 6.89 -9.71 -0.31
C PRO A 109 6.10 -9.78 1.01
N ASP A 110 6.54 -9.04 2.02
CA ASP A 110 5.81 -8.86 3.27
C ASP A 110 4.75 -7.77 3.12
N ILE A 111 5.07 -6.74 2.34
CA ILE A 111 4.23 -5.56 2.13
C ILE A 111 4.08 -5.28 0.63
N VAL A 112 2.85 -5.05 0.19
CA VAL A 112 2.56 -4.56 -1.17
C VAL A 112 2.06 -3.13 -1.10
N VAL A 113 2.70 -2.23 -1.84
CA VAL A 113 2.38 -0.80 -1.88
C VAL A 113 1.68 -0.45 -3.19
N LEU A 114 0.60 0.32 -3.10
CA LEU A 114 -0.21 0.76 -4.22
C LEU A 114 -0.55 2.25 -4.07
N GLY A 115 -0.44 3.01 -5.16
CA GLY A 115 -0.95 4.37 -5.23
C GLY A 115 -2.47 4.39 -5.41
N LYS A 116 -3.19 5.14 -4.58
CA LYS A 116 -4.62 5.39 -4.71
C LYS A 116 -4.81 6.64 -5.59
N ARG A 117 -5.55 6.50 -6.68
CA ARG A 117 -5.95 7.65 -7.51
C ARG A 117 -7.25 8.26 -6.98
N LYS A 118 -7.34 9.58 -6.97
CA LYS A 118 -8.63 10.28 -6.89
C LYS A 118 -9.31 10.10 -8.24
N SER A 119 -10.27 9.19 -8.31
CA SER A 119 -10.94 8.82 -9.56
C SER A 119 -11.86 9.94 -10.02
N VAL A 120 -11.47 10.67 -11.06
CA VAL A 120 -12.38 11.52 -11.86
C VAL A 120 -12.63 10.91 -13.24
N LYS A 121 -11.83 9.93 -13.65
CA LYS A 121 -12.00 9.22 -14.93
C LYS A 121 -11.76 7.72 -14.73
N PRO A 122 -12.51 6.84 -15.41
CA PRO A 122 -12.26 5.40 -15.35
C PRO A 122 -10.86 5.13 -15.92
N ALA A 123 -9.89 4.96 -15.03
CA ALA A 123 -8.53 4.66 -15.40
C ALA A 123 -8.43 3.20 -15.84
N LEU A 124 -7.82 2.95 -16.99
CA LEU A 124 -7.59 1.60 -17.52
C LEU A 124 -6.84 0.66 -16.57
N PHE A 125 -6.22 1.21 -15.51
CA PHE A 125 -5.36 0.47 -14.58
C PHE A 125 -5.81 0.51 -13.10
N GLY A 126 -6.51 1.57 -12.65
CA GLY A 126 -6.64 1.87 -11.22
C GLY A 126 -7.65 1.02 -10.46
N ASP A 127 -8.87 0.96 -10.96
CA ASP A 127 -10.03 0.55 -10.15
C ASP A 127 -10.12 -0.95 -9.87
N LYS A 128 -9.36 -1.78 -10.59
CA LYS A 128 -9.44 -3.25 -10.48
C LYS A 128 -8.19 -3.91 -9.85
N ILE A 129 -7.09 -3.18 -9.69
CA ILE A 129 -5.84 -3.75 -9.14
C ILE A 129 -5.87 -3.74 -7.62
N ILE A 130 -6.30 -2.64 -6.98
CA ILE A 130 -6.42 -2.57 -5.53
C ILE A 130 -7.32 -3.68 -4.98
N PRO A 131 -8.59 -3.84 -5.45
CA PRO A 131 -9.43 -4.95 -5.00
C PRO A 131 -8.84 -6.33 -5.29
N PHE A 132 -8.13 -6.48 -6.41
CA PHE A 132 -7.47 -7.73 -6.76
C PHE A 132 -6.36 -8.07 -5.75
N VAL A 133 -5.47 -7.13 -5.45
CA VAL A 133 -4.38 -7.33 -4.49
C VAL A 133 -4.95 -7.58 -3.10
N LEU A 134 -5.92 -6.78 -2.64
CA LEU A 134 -6.57 -6.98 -1.34
C LEU A 134 -7.22 -8.35 -1.19
N LYS A 135 -7.74 -8.94 -2.29
CA LYS A 135 -8.34 -10.27 -2.29
C LYS A 135 -7.30 -11.40 -2.29
N LYS A 136 -6.21 -11.22 -3.03
CA LYS A 136 -5.24 -12.29 -3.32
C LYS A 136 -4.05 -12.32 -2.37
N PHE A 137 -3.53 -11.16 -2.00
CA PHE A 137 -2.38 -11.04 -1.13
C PHE A 137 -2.79 -11.11 0.34
N LYS A 138 -2.09 -11.91 1.14
CA LYS A 138 -2.40 -12.12 2.57
C LYS A 138 -1.53 -11.30 3.52
N GLY A 139 -0.41 -10.75 3.02
CA GLY A 139 0.45 -9.83 3.78
C GLY A 139 -0.12 -8.42 3.87
N GLU A 140 0.68 -7.49 4.34
CA GLU A 140 0.27 -6.09 4.52
C GLU A 140 0.10 -5.36 3.19
N VAL A 141 -0.96 -4.57 3.06
CA VAL A 141 -1.18 -3.72 1.87
C VAL A 141 -1.21 -2.26 2.30
N LEU A 142 -0.26 -1.49 1.78
CA LEU A 142 -0.17 -0.06 1.99
C LEU A 142 -0.79 0.69 0.80
N LEU A 143 -1.84 1.46 1.07
CA LEU A 143 -2.47 2.33 0.08
C LEU A 143 -2.01 3.76 0.32
N ILE A 144 -1.32 4.34 -0.66
CA ILE A 144 -0.80 5.70 -0.59
C ILE A 144 -1.64 6.62 -1.46
N ASP A 145 -2.14 7.70 -0.89
CA ASP A 145 -2.76 8.77 -1.66
C ASP A 145 -1.66 9.52 -2.41
N LYS A 146 -1.81 9.66 -3.73
CA LYS A 146 -0.80 10.23 -4.62
C LYS A 146 -0.51 11.71 -4.37
N ASP A 147 -1.45 12.43 -3.75
CA ASP A 147 -1.31 13.84 -3.40
C ASP A 147 -0.66 14.05 -2.02
N THR A 148 -0.38 12.98 -1.29
CA THR A 148 0.17 13.08 0.06
C THR A 148 1.70 13.01 0.02
N VAL A 149 2.34 14.10 0.38
CA VAL A 149 3.78 14.10 0.70
C VAL A 149 3.91 13.69 2.17
N TRP A 150 4.53 12.55 2.43
CA TRP A 150 4.74 12.09 3.79
C TRP A 150 5.96 12.76 4.42
N ASP A 151 5.73 13.49 5.51
CA ASP A 151 6.79 13.99 6.37
C ASP A 151 7.13 12.93 7.44
N THR A 152 8.33 12.37 7.34
CA THR A 152 8.81 11.33 8.26
C THR A 152 9.15 11.86 9.65
N GLN A 153 9.28 13.18 9.82
CA GLN A 153 9.68 13.76 11.11
C GLN A 153 8.60 13.65 12.19
N ALA A 154 7.38 13.25 11.85
CA ALA A 154 6.29 13.16 12.81
C ALA A 154 5.33 12.01 12.47
N LEU A 155 5.80 10.77 12.57
CA LEU A 155 4.94 9.60 12.38
C LEU A 155 3.83 9.58 13.43
N SER A 156 2.58 9.72 12.96
CA SER A 156 1.37 9.65 13.76
C SER A 156 0.48 8.51 13.28
N VAL A 157 0.31 7.52 14.15
CA VAL A 157 -0.36 6.26 13.83
C VAL A 157 -1.78 6.26 14.35
N GLY A 158 -2.72 5.84 13.49
CA GLY A 158 -4.10 5.54 13.82
C GLY A 158 -4.40 4.05 13.66
N LEU A 159 -5.27 3.52 14.51
CA LEU A 159 -5.82 2.17 14.43
C LEU A 159 -7.34 2.28 14.26
N PHE A 160 -7.91 1.69 13.22
CA PHE A 160 -9.35 1.75 12.97
C PHE A 160 -10.04 0.43 13.29
N ASN A 161 -11.06 0.48 14.15
CA ASN A 161 -11.80 -0.69 14.63
C ASN A 161 -10.90 -1.84 15.07
N ALA A 162 -9.69 -1.53 15.52
CA ALA A 162 -8.84 -2.53 16.15
C ALA A 162 -9.63 -3.08 17.35
N THR A 163 -9.95 -4.35 17.31
CA THR A 163 -10.39 -5.09 18.49
C THR A 163 -9.21 -5.08 19.47
N ASP A 164 -9.48 -5.20 20.78
CA ASP A 164 -8.52 -5.05 21.87
C ASP A 164 -7.24 -5.87 21.77
N ASN A 165 -7.23 -6.82 20.88
CA ASN A 165 -6.06 -7.44 20.32
C ASN A 165 -5.81 -6.80 18.94
N VAL A 166 -5.03 -5.70 18.87
CA VAL A 166 -4.23 -5.45 17.68
C VAL A 166 -3.60 -6.78 17.38
N ASP A 167 -4.10 -7.45 16.31
CA ASP A 167 -3.71 -8.84 16.05
C ASP A 167 -2.21 -8.94 16.25
N SER A 168 -1.83 -9.56 17.38
CA SER A 168 -0.47 -9.63 17.91
C SER A 168 0.50 -10.31 16.93
N ASN A 169 -0.01 -10.63 15.74
CA ASN A 169 0.70 -11.31 14.68
C ASN A 169 1.36 -10.38 13.66
N SER A 170 0.99 -9.09 13.54
CA SER A 170 1.67 -8.20 12.60
C SER A 170 2.88 -7.54 13.25
N GLN A 171 4.04 -8.18 13.12
CA GLN A 171 5.32 -7.58 13.52
C GLN A 171 5.54 -6.21 12.86
N PHE A 172 4.97 -5.99 11.68
CA PHE A 172 5.04 -4.72 10.96
C PHE A 172 4.38 -3.59 11.76
N ILE A 173 3.15 -3.79 12.24
CA ILE A 173 2.43 -2.79 13.04
C ILE A 173 3.22 -2.43 14.29
N HIS A 174 3.72 -3.43 15.01
CA HIS A 174 4.55 -3.21 16.22
C HIS A 174 5.82 -2.42 15.93
N HIS A 175 6.51 -2.70 14.80
CA HIS A 175 7.70 -1.93 14.41
C HIS A 175 7.38 -0.48 14.09
N VAL A 176 6.28 -0.22 13.39
CA VAL A 176 5.84 1.14 13.05
C VAL A 176 5.43 1.90 14.32
N ILE A 177 4.68 1.27 15.22
CA ILE A 177 4.26 1.87 16.49
C ILE A 177 5.47 2.18 17.38
N ALA A 178 6.43 1.27 17.47
CA ALA A 178 7.64 1.46 18.28
C ALA A 178 8.45 2.70 17.84
N ARG A 179 8.40 3.05 16.57
CA ARG A 179 9.09 4.22 15.99
C ARG A 179 8.21 5.47 15.87
N SER A 180 6.93 5.38 16.22
CA SER A 180 6.04 6.54 16.33
C SER A 180 6.48 7.43 17.50
N GLU A 181 6.61 8.73 17.28
CA GLU A 181 6.93 9.70 18.34
C GLU A 181 5.68 10.14 19.13
N LYS A 182 4.51 9.97 18.54
CA LYS A 182 3.23 10.39 19.12
C LYS A 182 2.47 9.20 19.68
N PRO A 183 1.54 9.43 20.64
CA PRO A 183 0.61 8.40 21.09
C PRO A 183 -0.16 7.81 19.93
N VAL A 184 -0.40 6.51 19.98
CA VAL A 184 -1.25 5.82 19.00
C VAL A 184 -2.70 6.23 19.22
N ARG A 185 -3.43 6.52 18.16
CA ARG A 185 -4.84 6.88 18.23
C ARG A 185 -5.71 5.73 17.74
N ALA A 186 -6.51 5.16 18.63
CA ALA A 186 -7.50 4.15 18.27
C ALA A 186 -8.83 4.81 17.96
N PHE A 187 -9.41 4.48 16.80
CA PHE A 187 -10.72 4.98 16.37
C PHE A 187 -11.70 3.82 16.33
N LYS A 188 -12.77 3.91 17.10
CA LYS A 188 -13.83 2.93 17.15
C LYS A 188 -15.15 3.56 16.72
N VAL A 189 -15.96 2.81 15.97
CA VAL A 189 -17.34 3.17 15.67
C VAL A 189 -18.23 2.20 16.40
N ALA A 190 -19.01 2.71 17.39
CA ALA A 190 -19.87 1.89 18.25
C ALA A 190 -21.28 2.48 18.34
N ASP A 191 -22.26 1.62 18.60
CA ASP A 191 -23.60 2.06 19.01
C ASP A 191 -23.52 2.62 20.44
N LYS A 192 -24.40 3.58 20.79
CA LYS A 192 -24.39 4.36 22.04
C LYS A 192 -24.25 3.59 23.36
N THR A 193 -24.32 2.28 23.35
CA THR A 193 -24.47 1.45 24.54
C THR A 193 -23.16 0.86 25.09
N ILE A 194 -22.02 1.09 24.44
CA ILE A 194 -20.75 0.45 24.85
C ILE A 194 -19.68 1.52 25.09
N ALA A 195 -19.84 2.24 26.19
CA ALA A 195 -18.80 3.08 26.77
C ALA A 195 -18.31 2.40 28.08
N GLU A 196 -17.67 1.26 27.96
CA GLU A 196 -17.06 0.61 29.13
C GLU A 196 -15.61 0.20 28.83
N ASN A 197 -14.72 0.80 29.61
CA ASN A 197 -13.42 0.35 30.08
C ASN A 197 -12.73 -0.74 29.25
N GLU A 198 -11.94 -0.34 28.28
CA GLU A 198 -11.01 -1.26 27.65
C GLU A 198 -9.58 -0.98 28.12
N GLY A 199 -8.99 -2.05 28.66
CA GLY A 199 -7.70 -2.01 29.29
C GLY A 199 -6.59 -1.59 28.31
N ASN A 200 -5.68 -0.79 28.80
CA ASN A 200 -4.44 -0.50 28.12
C ASN A 200 -3.61 -1.80 28.02
N ASP A 201 -3.29 -2.21 26.81
CA ASP A 201 -2.27 -3.23 26.60
C ASP A 201 -0.92 -2.66 27.06
N PRO A 202 -0.30 -3.20 28.11
CA PRO A 202 0.94 -2.66 28.69
C PRO A 202 2.13 -2.75 27.73
N THR A 203 2.00 -3.44 26.60
CA THR A 203 3.06 -3.61 25.59
C THR A 203 3.04 -2.52 24.52
N LEU A 204 1.96 -1.74 24.41
CA LEU A 204 1.83 -0.63 23.48
C LEU A 204 2.18 0.70 24.17
N LYS A 205 2.78 1.62 23.42
CA LYS A 205 2.87 3.03 23.81
C LYS A 205 1.47 3.54 24.15
N GLU A 206 1.40 4.62 24.92
CA GLU A 206 0.14 5.27 25.27
C GLU A 206 -0.85 5.31 24.10
N VAL A 207 -2.00 4.62 24.25
CA VAL A 207 -3.06 4.55 23.26
C VAL A 207 -4.19 5.47 23.69
N VAL A 208 -4.52 6.43 22.83
CA VAL A 208 -5.67 7.33 23.07
C VAL A 208 -6.85 6.86 22.23
N SER A 209 -7.90 6.37 22.89
CA SER A 209 -9.10 5.85 22.22
C SER A 209 -10.12 6.94 21.95
N TYR A 210 -10.64 6.96 20.73
CA TYR A 210 -11.71 7.85 20.28
C TYR A 210 -12.89 7.01 19.81
N ILE A 211 -14.02 7.16 20.46
CA ILE A 211 -15.25 6.43 20.12
C ILE A 211 -16.18 7.39 19.37
N PHE A 212 -16.61 7.00 18.19
CA PHE A 212 -17.56 7.73 17.36
C PHE A 212 -18.87 6.97 17.33
N GLU A 213 -19.98 7.70 17.48
CA GLU A 213 -21.30 7.10 17.33
C GLU A 213 -21.50 6.60 15.90
N LYS A 214 -22.14 5.45 15.76
CA LYS A 214 -22.46 4.86 14.47
C LYS A 214 -23.59 5.67 13.80
N HIS A 215 -23.22 6.44 12.80
CA HIS A 215 -24.14 7.17 11.92
C HIS A 215 -23.50 7.27 10.52
N ASP A 216 -24.29 7.72 9.53
CA ASP A 216 -23.86 7.74 8.12
C ASP A 216 -22.59 8.55 7.87
N ASP A 217 -22.34 9.59 8.67
CA ASP A 217 -21.17 10.48 8.55
C ASP A 217 -19.98 10.10 9.47
N ALA A 218 -20.05 8.99 10.21
CA ALA A 218 -18.99 8.62 11.17
C ALA A 218 -17.60 8.54 10.51
N LEU A 219 -17.50 7.90 9.34
CA LEU A 219 -16.24 7.80 8.62
C LEU A 219 -15.70 9.15 8.13
N LYS A 220 -16.60 10.06 7.74
CA LYS A 220 -16.25 11.43 7.34
C LYS A 220 -15.74 12.23 8.54
N THR A 221 -16.36 12.07 9.70
CA THR A 221 -15.92 12.70 10.94
C THR A 221 -14.53 12.22 11.36
N ILE A 222 -14.28 10.90 11.28
CA ILE A 222 -12.96 10.32 11.53
C ILE A 222 -11.92 10.86 10.54
N SER A 223 -12.23 10.91 9.25
CA SER A 223 -11.34 11.46 8.23
C SER A 223 -10.99 12.92 8.49
N ASN A 224 -11.96 13.74 8.86
CA ASN A 224 -11.73 15.14 9.22
C ASN A 224 -10.86 15.28 10.48
N TYR A 225 -11.10 14.43 11.47
CA TYR A 225 -10.28 14.39 12.68
C TYR A 225 -8.83 14.02 12.37
N MET A 226 -8.61 12.98 11.55
CA MET A 226 -7.28 12.54 11.11
C MET A 226 -6.52 13.67 10.42
N SER A 227 -7.18 14.37 9.48
CA SER A 227 -6.57 15.48 8.75
C SER A 227 -6.18 16.62 9.68
N LYS A 228 -7.06 17.03 10.62
CA LYS A 228 -6.77 18.09 11.60
C LYS A 228 -5.63 17.73 12.54
N ASN A 229 -5.53 16.48 12.94
CA ASN A 229 -4.55 16.00 13.92
C ASN A 229 -3.29 15.39 13.26
N LYS A 230 -3.17 15.55 11.94
CA LYS A 230 -2.02 15.06 11.15
C LYS A 230 -1.73 13.57 11.42
N VAL A 231 -2.78 12.74 11.47
CA VAL A 231 -2.63 11.27 11.47
C VAL A 231 -2.29 10.87 10.05
N ASN A 232 -1.06 10.40 9.84
CA ASN A 232 -0.53 10.15 8.51
C ASN A 232 -0.47 8.67 8.11
N LEU A 233 -0.67 7.76 9.05
CA LEU A 233 -0.78 6.33 8.79
C LEU A 233 -1.95 5.73 9.56
N MET A 234 -2.88 5.07 8.86
CA MET A 234 -4.02 4.38 9.46
C MET A 234 -3.96 2.89 9.17
N PHE A 235 -3.98 2.09 10.22
CA PHE A 235 -4.15 0.64 10.12
C PHE A 235 -5.62 0.27 10.18
N VAL A 236 -6.03 -0.62 9.27
CA VAL A 236 -7.40 -1.13 9.17
C VAL A 236 -7.35 -2.64 8.96
N ASP A 237 -8.03 -3.38 9.82
CA ASP A 237 -8.14 -4.82 9.69
C ASP A 237 -8.93 -5.24 8.46
N ARG A 238 -8.38 -6.18 7.71
CA ARG A 238 -9.09 -6.84 6.62
C ARG A 238 -9.88 -8.02 7.15
N LYS A 239 -11.13 -7.79 7.55
CA LYS A 239 -12.02 -8.90 7.88
C LYS A 239 -12.31 -9.72 6.62
N PRO A 240 -12.21 -11.07 6.63
CA PRO A 240 -12.71 -11.87 5.52
C PRO A 240 -14.20 -11.57 5.34
N SER A 241 -14.62 -11.20 4.13
CA SER A 241 -16.03 -10.93 3.85
C SER A 241 -16.84 -12.23 4.03
N THR A 242 -17.43 -12.43 5.16
CA THR A 242 -18.45 -13.43 5.41
C THR A 242 -19.81 -12.91 4.91
N SER A 243 -19.90 -12.48 3.68
CA SER A 243 -21.18 -12.31 3.03
C SER A 243 -21.65 -13.69 2.56
N LYS A 244 -22.29 -14.45 3.45
CA LYS A 244 -23.29 -15.42 3.04
C LYS A 244 -24.40 -14.62 2.36
N VAL A 245 -24.45 -14.65 1.05
CA VAL A 245 -25.65 -14.32 0.32
C VAL A 245 -26.68 -15.33 0.80
N ALA A 246 -27.63 -14.88 1.62
CA ALA A 246 -28.82 -15.62 1.91
C ALA A 246 -29.62 -15.66 0.61
N THR A 247 -29.47 -16.73 -0.17
CA THR A 247 -30.42 -17.12 -1.19
C THR A 247 -31.68 -17.57 -0.45
N GLY A 248 -32.57 -16.62 -0.20
CA GLY A 248 -33.96 -16.90 0.16
C GLY A 248 -34.66 -17.43 -1.07
N LEU A 249 -34.84 -18.74 -1.09
CA LEU A 249 -35.89 -19.36 -1.86
C LEU A 249 -37.22 -19.17 -1.12
N SER A 250 -38.17 -18.52 -1.74
CA SER A 250 -39.59 -18.84 -1.74
C SER A 250 -40.28 -18.02 -2.81
#